data_7b152e3661f29c8d6cb717af3eec2bdd
#
_entry.id   7b152e3661f29c8d6cb717af3eec2bdd
#
_cell.length_a   1.000
_cell.length_b   1.000
_cell.length_c   1.000
_cell.angle_alpha   90.00
_cell.angle_beta   90.00
_cell.angle_gamma   90.00
#
_symmetry.space_group_name_H-M   'P 1'
#
loop_
_entity.id
_entity.type
_entity.pdbx_description
1 polymer ?
#
loop_
_entity_poly.entity_id
_entity_poly.type
_entity_poly.pdbx_seq_one_letter_code
_entity_poly.pdbx_strand_id
1 'polypeptide(L)'
;IPDAVAFAIDSPAGTIIQTGDFKIDYTPLACGVTDLSTLSEYGQRGVLALLSDSTNAERPGFTATEQKVAAGVRSLFARARNKRIIIATFASNIYRVQQIIDLAVEDGRKVAFSGRSMVNNTAMAQELGYMHIPEGTLISVDELNQYPPEQVVLVTTGSQGEPLSALSRMASCSHRQVRVGPGDFIIISANPIPGNEKSVTKIVNGLLLLGAEVIYESMYDVHVSGHACQEEQKLMLTLTKPKYFLPVHGEYKQLKKHAMTAASLGIPTSNILIAENGSNVILSQDEISWASLSPPVPSWWTAWAWVTWAMWSCGTASTSPRTASSSSWPLWTARPARYWLAPTSSAAALSMCGRTRA
;
A
#
# COMPACT_ATOMS: atom_id res chain seq x y z
N ILE A 1 0.29 -2.66 6.45
CA ILE A 1 1.18 -3.58 5.71
C ILE A 1 2.22 -4.08 6.70
N PRO A 2 2.39 -5.42 6.85
CA PRO A 2 3.47 -5.97 7.69
C PRO A 2 4.82 -5.43 7.24
N ASP A 3 5.72 -5.20 8.21
CA ASP A 3 7.09 -4.74 7.97
C ASP A 3 7.23 -3.42 7.18
N ALA A 4 6.21 -2.55 7.23
CA ALA A 4 6.36 -1.20 6.75
C ALA A 4 7.44 -0.48 7.57
N VAL A 5 8.40 0.14 6.90
CA VAL A 5 9.56 0.78 7.52
C VAL A 5 9.72 2.22 7.04
N ALA A 6 10.22 3.07 7.92
CA ALA A 6 10.81 4.35 7.58
C ALA A 6 12.34 4.22 7.60
N PHE A 7 13.02 5.04 6.82
CA PHE A 7 14.48 5.07 6.78
C PHE A 7 15.01 6.38 7.34
N ALA A 8 15.96 6.28 8.27
CA ALA A 8 16.84 7.39 8.64
C ALA A 8 18.22 7.15 8.03
N ILE A 9 18.66 8.05 7.17
CA ILE A 9 19.90 7.93 6.39
C ILE A 9 20.86 9.00 6.90
N ASP A 10 21.88 8.61 7.62
CA ASP A 10 22.92 9.51 8.06
C ASP A 10 23.94 9.73 6.95
N SER A 11 24.14 10.98 6.56
CA SER A 11 25.07 11.41 5.54
C SER A 11 26.04 12.46 6.10
N PRO A 12 27.18 12.74 5.44
CA PRO A 12 28.07 13.84 5.84
C PRO A 12 27.39 15.22 5.87
N ALA A 13 26.30 15.40 5.10
CA ALA A 13 25.52 16.66 5.06
C ALA A 13 24.50 16.73 6.21
N GLY A 14 24.09 15.61 6.78
CA GLY A 14 23.08 15.50 7.84
C GLY A 14 22.15 14.31 7.66
N THR A 15 21.23 14.13 8.58
CA THR A 15 20.27 13.03 8.58
C THR A 15 19.10 13.32 7.64
N ILE A 16 18.78 12.37 6.77
CA ILE A 16 17.62 12.39 5.87
C ILE A 16 16.65 11.33 6.34
N ILE A 17 15.37 11.69 6.49
CA ILE A 17 14.31 10.74 6.84
C ILE A 17 13.39 10.55 5.62
N GLN A 18 13.10 9.28 5.29
CA GLN A 18 12.05 8.90 4.37
C GLN A 18 11.02 8.05 5.09
N THR A 19 9.77 8.51 5.09
CA THR A 19 8.71 7.85 5.88
C THR A 19 8.26 6.52 5.28
N GLY A 20 8.47 6.29 3.98
CA GLY A 20 7.67 5.30 3.26
C GLY A 20 6.19 5.67 3.31
N ASP A 21 5.32 4.73 2.96
CA ASP A 21 3.88 4.87 3.17
C ASP A 21 3.60 4.69 4.66
N PHE A 22 2.94 5.66 5.31
CA PHE A 22 2.70 5.61 6.74
C PHE A 22 1.30 6.07 7.12
N LYS A 23 0.83 5.59 8.25
CA LYS A 23 -0.27 6.18 9.02
C LYS A 23 0.04 6.03 10.51
N ILE A 24 -0.59 6.84 11.34
CA ILE A 24 -0.45 6.75 12.80
C ILE A 24 -1.74 6.16 13.37
N ASP A 25 -1.71 4.86 13.66
CA ASP A 25 -2.81 4.15 14.28
C ASP A 25 -2.46 3.84 15.74
N TYR A 26 -3.17 4.46 16.67
CA TYR A 26 -2.95 4.27 18.11
C TYR A 26 -3.58 2.99 18.66
N THR A 27 -4.43 2.33 17.87
CA THR A 27 -5.11 1.08 18.24
C THR A 27 -4.98 0.04 17.12
N PRO A 28 -3.74 -0.29 16.71
CA PRO A 28 -3.53 -1.29 15.67
C PRO A 28 -3.96 -2.67 16.16
N LEU A 29 -4.42 -3.53 15.24
CA LEU A 29 -4.97 -4.84 15.60
C LEU A 29 -3.90 -5.92 15.80
N ALA A 30 -2.82 -5.88 15.01
CA ALA A 30 -1.84 -6.96 14.98
C ALA A 30 -0.38 -6.51 14.91
N CYS A 31 -0.13 -5.22 14.76
CA CYS A 31 1.22 -4.65 14.70
C CYS A 31 1.43 -3.62 15.82
N GLY A 32 2.68 -3.27 16.09
CA GLY A 32 3.00 -2.19 17.02
C GLY A 32 2.53 -0.82 16.52
N VAL A 33 2.46 0.14 17.44
CA VAL A 33 2.23 1.54 17.10
C VAL A 33 3.47 2.10 16.40
N THR A 34 3.30 3.06 15.49
CA THR A 34 4.42 3.78 14.87
C THR A 34 5.34 4.35 15.95
N ASP A 35 6.66 4.14 15.81
CA ASP A 35 7.66 4.61 16.77
C ASP A 35 7.87 6.13 16.65
N LEU A 36 6.96 6.86 17.28
CA LEU A 36 7.01 8.32 17.35
C LEU A 36 8.15 8.84 18.22
N SER A 37 8.62 8.03 19.20
CA SER A 37 9.71 8.42 20.08
C SER A 37 11.03 8.52 19.34
N THR A 38 11.38 7.51 18.54
CA THR A 38 12.57 7.55 17.69
C THR A 38 12.52 8.69 16.67
N LEU A 39 11.36 8.96 16.07
CA LEU A 39 11.21 10.12 15.16
C LEU A 39 11.46 11.45 15.89
N SER A 40 10.96 11.60 17.13
CA SER A 40 11.21 12.78 17.96
C SER A 40 12.69 12.92 18.35
N GLU A 41 13.39 11.83 18.66
CA GLU A 41 14.82 11.83 18.94
C GLU A 41 15.64 12.32 17.74
N TYR A 42 15.32 11.87 16.52
CA TYR A 42 15.93 12.40 15.30
C TYR A 42 15.66 13.89 15.14
N GLY A 43 14.41 14.34 15.39
CA GLY A 43 14.07 15.75 15.34
C GLY A 43 14.86 16.63 16.35
N GLN A 44 15.21 16.06 17.52
CA GLN A 44 16.06 16.74 18.50
C GLN A 44 17.54 16.81 18.09
N ARG A 45 18.04 15.78 17.42
CA ARG A 45 19.40 15.75 16.87
C ARG A 45 19.56 16.67 15.66
N GLY A 46 18.47 16.97 14.96
CA GLY A 46 18.42 17.75 13.73
C GLY A 46 18.30 16.88 12.50
N VAL A 47 17.20 17.09 11.76
CA VAL A 47 16.94 16.41 10.49
C VAL A 47 17.21 17.39 9.34
N LEU A 48 18.10 17.00 8.43
CA LEU A 48 18.43 17.80 7.27
C LEU A 48 17.25 17.84 6.30
N ALA A 49 16.69 16.70 5.96
CA ALA A 49 15.56 16.62 5.03
C ALA A 49 14.58 15.52 5.43
N LEU A 50 13.29 15.80 5.21
CA LEU A 50 12.21 14.84 5.33
C LEU A 50 11.56 14.61 3.96
N LEU A 51 11.51 13.36 3.54
CA LEU A 51 10.72 12.89 2.39
C LEU A 51 9.49 12.17 2.95
N SER A 52 8.28 12.70 2.71
CA SER A 52 7.08 12.18 3.36
C SER A 52 5.93 11.93 2.39
N ASP A 53 5.20 10.82 2.64
CA ASP A 53 4.01 10.40 1.91
C ASP A 53 2.94 11.49 1.87
N SER A 54 2.44 11.78 0.67
CA SER A 54 1.47 12.86 0.41
C SER A 54 0.10 12.36 -0.04
N THR A 55 -0.12 11.05 -0.12
CA THR A 55 -1.32 10.43 -0.73
C THR A 55 -2.63 11.04 -0.23
N ASN A 56 -2.75 11.28 1.08
CA ASN A 56 -3.95 11.84 1.68
C ASN A 56 -3.79 13.32 2.14
N ALA A 57 -2.87 14.06 1.57
CA ALA A 57 -2.61 15.45 1.95
C ALA A 57 -3.82 16.40 1.78
N GLU A 58 -4.81 16.04 0.96
CA GLU A 58 -6.05 16.80 0.79
C GLU A 58 -7.12 16.44 1.84
N ARG A 59 -6.95 15.34 2.59
CA ARG A 59 -7.93 14.87 3.58
C ARG A 59 -7.65 15.48 4.94
N PRO A 60 -8.59 16.25 5.52
CA PRO A 60 -8.43 16.82 6.85
C PRO A 60 -8.53 15.74 7.94
N GLY A 61 -8.02 16.05 9.13
CA GLY A 61 -8.11 15.18 10.31
C GLY A 61 -7.12 14.03 10.29
N PHE A 62 -7.45 12.96 11.01
CA PHE A 62 -6.67 11.73 11.16
C PHE A 62 -7.27 10.60 10.34
N THR A 63 -6.42 9.67 9.92
CA THR A 63 -6.86 8.41 9.33
C THR A 63 -7.58 7.56 10.38
N ALA A 64 -8.72 6.98 10.02
CA ALA A 64 -9.46 6.12 10.94
C ALA A 64 -8.64 4.87 11.31
N THR A 65 -8.94 4.29 12.49
CA THR A 65 -8.25 3.11 12.99
C THR A 65 -8.74 1.82 12.30
N GLU A 66 -7.89 0.81 12.24
CA GLU A 66 -8.28 -0.52 11.74
C GLU A 66 -9.35 -1.17 12.64
N GLN A 67 -9.39 -0.83 13.93
CA GLN A 67 -10.41 -1.32 14.86
C GLN A 67 -11.82 -0.87 14.46
N LYS A 68 -11.98 0.35 13.92
CA LYS A 68 -13.28 0.83 13.43
C LYS A 68 -13.79 -0.01 12.27
N VAL A 69 -12.90 -0.40 11.36
CA VAL A 69 -13.25 -1.28 10.24
C VAL A 69 -13.59 -2.69 10.71
N ALA A 70 -12.84 -3.22 11.68
CA ALA A 70 -13.16 -4.52 12.28
C ALA A 70 -14.59 -4.55 12.84
N ALA A 71 -14.99 -3.51 13.57
CA ALA A 71 -16.36 -3.38 14.08
C ALA A 71 -17.40 -3.28 12.95
N GLY A 72 -17.11 -2.53 11.88
CA GLY A 72 -17.97 -2.41 10.70
C GLY A 72 -18.18 -3.76 10.00
N VAL A 73 -17.09 -4.48 9.72
CA VAL A 73 -17.15 -5.81 9.09
C VAL A 73 -17.90 -6.81 9.97
N ARG A 74 -17.67 -6.82 11.28
CA ARG A 74 -18.40 -7.66 12.25
C ARG A 74 -19.91 -7.43 12.19
N SER A 75 -20.33 -6.17 12.14
CA SER A 75 -21.75 -5.80 12.01
C SER A 75 -22.38 -6.33 10.71
N LEU A 76 -21.61 -6.33 9.60
CA LEU A 76 -22.04 -6.87 8.32
C LEU A 76 -22.15 -8.39 8.32
N PHE A 77 -21.24 -9.11 9.01
CA PHE A 77 -21.36 -10.55 9.21
C PHE A 77 -22.66 -10.89 9.94
N ALA A 78 -22.97 -10.16 11.02
CA ALA A 78 -24.22 -10.35 11.76
C ALA A 78 -25.48 -10.13 10.89
N ARG A 79 -25.43 -9.16 9.95
CA ARG A 79 -26.50 -8.91 8.97
C ARG A 79 -26.65 -10.00 7.94
N ALA A 80 -25.52 -10.61 7.54
CA ALA A 80 -25.45 -11.62 6.47
C ALA A 80 -25.59 -13.08 6.96
N ARG A 81 -26.17 -13.32 8.14
CA ARG A 81 -26.22 -14.66 8.76
C ARG A 81 -26.74 -15.79 7.85
N ASN A 82 -27.74 -15.47 7.03
CA ASN A 82 -28.42 -16.45 6.17
C ASN A 82 -27.97 -16.34 4.69
N LYS A 83 -26.80 -15.73 4.42
CA LYS A 83 -26.29 -15.50 3.08
C LYS A 83 -24.84 -15.95 2.96
N ARG A 84 -24.43 -16.32 1.75
CA ARG A 84 -23.01 -16.44 1.43
C ARG A 84 -22.37 -15.04 1.44
N ILE A 85 -21.26 -14.91 2.16
CA ILE A 85 -20.51 -13.68 2.22
C ILE A 85 -19.38 -13.71 1.18
N ILE A 86 -19.29 -12.70 0.33
CA ILE A 86 -18.20 -12.52 -0.63
C ILE A 86 -17.52 -11.19 -0.30
N ILE A 87 -16.23 -11.21 0.05
CA ILE A 87 -15.49 -10.00 0.42
C ILE A 87 -14.37 -9.75 -0.58
N ALA A 88 -14.44 -8.62 -1.27
CA ALA A 88 -13.37 -8.15 -2.13
C ALA A 88 -12.48 -7.17 -1.39
N THR A 89 -11.18 -7.48 -1.32
CA THR A 89 -10.18 -6.65 -0.66
C THR A 89 -8.84 -6.72 -1.40
N PHE A 90 -7.89 -5.86 -1.02
CA PHE A 90 -6.52 -5.94 -1.52
C PHE A 90 -5.84 -7.21 -0.99
N ALA A 91 -5.26 -7.99 -1.89
CA ALA A 91 -4.53 -9.21 -1.54
C ALA A 91 -3.27 -8.93 -0.69
N SER A 92 -2.72 -7.72 -0.75
CA SER A 92 -1.60 -7.26 0.06
C SER A 92 -1.98 -6.84 1.48
N ASN A 93 -3.27 -6.64 1.77
CA ASN A 93 -3.72 -6.28 3.11
C ASN A 93 -3.93 -7.53 3.99
N ILE A 94 -2.83 -8.15 4.38
CA ILE A 94 -2.79 -9.41 5.13
C ILE A 94 -3.59 -9.31 6.43
N TYR A 95 -3.48 -8.21 7.17
CA TYR A 95 -4.23 -8.02 8.42
C TYR A 95 -5.73 -7.96 8.21
N ARG A 96 -6.20 -7.35 7.11
CA ARG A 96 -7.62 -7.36 6.76
C ARG A 96 -8.11 -8.75 6.42
N VAL A 97 -7.32 -9.52 5.68
CA VAL A 97 -7.64 -10.91 5.36
C VAL A 97 -7.68 -11.74 6.63
N GLN A 98 -6.74 -11.56 7.57
CA GLN A 98 -6.76 -12.24 8.87
C GLN A 98 -8.03 -11.90 9.67
N GLN A 99 -8.42 -10.63 9.76
CA GLN A 99 -9.68 -10.23 10.42
C GLN A 99 -10.91 -10.92 9.84
N ILE A 100 -10.97 -11.05 8.51
CA ILE A 100 -12.08 -11.74 7.84
C ILE A 100 -12.08 -13.22 8.21
N ILE A 101 -10.91 -13.85 8.28
CA ILE A 101 -10.77 -15.27 8.69
C ILE A 101 -11.23 -15.44 10.14
N ASP A 102 -10.77 -14.57 11.04
CA ASP A 102 -11.12 -14.63 12.47
C ASP A 102 -12.63 -14.52 12.66
N LEU A 103 -13.27 -13.56 11.97
CA LEU A 103 -14.74 -13.40 11.99
C LEU A 103 -15.48 -14.61 11.38
N ALA A 104 -14.94 -15.20 10.32
CA ALA A 104 -15.51 -16.40 9.71
C ALA A 104 -15.42 -17.60 10.68
N VAL A 105 -14.31 -17.74 11.39
CA VAL A 105 -14.12 -18.79 12.42
C VAL A 105 -15.09 -18.58 13.58
N GLU A 106 -15.24 -17.34 14.08
CA GLU A 106 -16.19 -17.00 15.13
C GLU A 106 -17.65 -17.35 14.75
N ASP A 107 -18.01 -17.14 13.47
CA ASP A 107 -19.34 -17.45 12.92
C ASP A 107 -19.49 -18.92 12.48
N GLY A 108 -18.46 -19.76 12.67
CA GLY A 108 -18.46 -21.17 12.27
C GLY A 108 -18.47 -21.39 10.75
N ARG A 109 -17.99 -20.43 9.97
CA ARG A 109 -17.99 -20.45 8.50
C ARG A 109 -16.67 -20.98 7.95
N LYS A 110 -16.74 -21.60 6.77
CA LYS A 110 -15.59 -21.96 5.96
C LYS A 110 -15.13 -20.77 5.13
N VAL A 111 -13.83 -20.69 4.88
CA VAL A 111 -13.22 -19.62 4.09
C VAL A 111 -12.66 -20.21 2.80
N ALA A 112 -12.91 -19.56 1.67
CA ALA A 112 -12.26 -19.87 0.42
C ALA A 112 -11.60 -18.61 -0.17
N PHE A 113 -10.49 -18.77 -0.90
CA PHE A 113 -9.80 -17.67 -1.58
C PHE A 113 -9.99 -17.76 -3.08
N SER A 114 -10.37 -16.65 -3.73
CA SER A 114 -10.50 -16.56 -5.18
C SER A 114 -9.65 -15.43 -5.74
N GLY A 115 -8.89 -15.74 -6.78
CA GLY A 115 -7.93 -14.83 -7.41
C GLY A 115 -6.48 -15.21 -7.10
N ARG A 116 -5.65 -15.25 -8.16
CA ARG A 116 -4.27 -15.74 -8.08
C ARG A 116 -3.44 -15.01 -7.02
N SER A 117 -3.50 -13.67 -7.00
CA SER A 117 -2.74 -12.88 -6.02
C SER A 117 -3.23 -13.10 -4.60
N MET A 118 -4.54 -13.31 -4.38
CA MET A 118 -5.08 -13.63 -3.06
C MET A 118 -4.51 -14.94 -2.55
N VAL A 119 -4.59 -16.00 -3.35
CA VAL A 119 -4.06 -17.34 -2.97
C VAL A 119 -2.56 -17.29 -2.71
N ASN A 120 -1.78 -16.63 -3.57
CA ASN A 120 -0.33 -16.57 -3.41
C ASN A 120 0.09 -15.77 -2.17
N ASN A 121 -0.51 -14.60 -1.96
CA ASN A 121 -0.16 -13.73 -0.83
C ASN A 121 -0.57 -14.36 0.51
N THR A 122 -1.72 -15.03 0.57
CA THR A 122 -2.16 -15.71 1.80
C THR A 122 -1.28 -16.93 2.12
N ALA A 123 -0.87 -17.70 1.12
CA ALA A 123 0.07 -18.81 1.31
C ALA A 123 1.43 -18.33 1.83
N MET A 124 1.96 -17.27 1.22
CA MET A 124 3.22 -16.64 1.66
C MET A 124 3.10 -16.07 3.07
N ALA A 125 1.98 -15.40 3.38
CA ALA A 125 1.75 -14.84 4.71
C ALA A 125 1.66 -15.92 5.80
N GLN A 126 1.09 -17.09 5.48
CA GLN A 126 1.10 -18.25 6.38
C GLN A 126 2.51 -18.81 6.59
N GLU A 127 3.28 -18.98 5.52
CA GLU A 127 4.65 -19.48 5.59
C GLU A 127 5.55 -18.55 6.43
N LEU A 128 5.37 -17.23 6.31
CA LEU A 128 6.11 -16.21 7.06
C LEU A 128 5.56 -15.98 8.49
N GLY A 129 4.47 -16.64 8.88
CA GLY A 129 3.87 -16.50 10.22
C GLY A 129 3.04 -15.22 10.43
N TYR A 130 2.72 -14.46 9.37
CA TYR A 130 1.85 -13.27 9.46
C TYR A 130 0.36 -13.60 9.40
N MET A 131 0.01 -14.84 9.02
CA MET A 131 -1.38 -15.28 8.92
C MET A 131 -1.56 -16.65 9.59
N HIS A 132 -2.61 -16.76 10.38
CA HIS A 132 -3.00 -18.01 11.03
C HIS A 132 -4.39 -18.43 10.57
N ILE A 133 -4.50 -19.58 9.94
CA ILE A 133 -5.78 -20.18 9.54
C ILE A 133 -5.96 -21.48 10.33
N PRO A 134 -6.96 -21.56 11.21
CA PRO A 134 -7.23 -22.80 11.95
C PRO A 134 -7.51 -23.97 11.00
N GLU A 135 -7.07 -25.16 11.41
CA GLU A 135 -7.29 -26.38 10.64
C GLU A 135 -8.78 -26.60 10.34
N GLY A 136 -9.07 -27.04 9.12
CA GLY A 136 -10.44 -27.26 8.67
C GLY A 136 -11.25 -26.00 8.36
N THR A 137 -10.69 -24.80 8.50
CA THR A 137 -11.37 -23.53 8.12
C THR A 137 -11.29 -23.25 6.63
N LEU A 138 -10.11 -23.47 6.03
CA LEU A 138 -9.87 -23.20 4.61
C LEU A 138 -10.39 -24.35 3.75
N ILE A 139 -11.17 -24.00 2.71
CA ILE A 139 -11.66 -24.94 1.69
C ILE A 139 -11.27 -24.47 0.30
N SER A 140 -11.24 -25.38 -0.66
CA SER A 140 -11.07 -25.03 -2.07
C SER A 140 -12.31 -24.32 -2.62
N VAL A 141 -12.12 -23.46 -3.62
CA VAL A 141 -13.25 -22.84 -4.37
C VAL A 141 -14.13 -23.91 -5.05
N ASP A 142 -13.55 -25.05 -5.41
CA ASP A 142 -14.29 -26.18 -6.02
C ASP A 142 -15.22 -26.88 -5.02
N GLU A 143 -14.93 -26.77 -3.72
CA GLU A 143 -15.71 -27.36 -2.65
C GLU A 143 -16.86 -26.47 -2.14
N LEU A 144 -16.95 -25.22 -2.62
CA LEU A 144 -17.96 -24.25 -2.15
C LEU A 144 -19.39 -24.79 -2.20
N ASN A 145 -19.73 -25.58 -3.20
CA ASN A 145 -21.07 -26.14 -3.38
C ASN A 145 -21.38 -27.33 -2.43
N GLN A 146 -20.39 -27.80 -1.68
CA GLN A 146 -20.58 -28.87 -0.67
C GLN A 146 -21.07 -28.31 0.65
N TYR A 147 -21.03 -27.00 0.84
CA TYR A 147 -21.43 -26.29 2.04
C TYR A 147 -22.67 -25.43 1.79
N PRO A 148 -23.57 -25.30 2.79
CA PRO A 148 -24.67 -24.34 2.72
C PRO A 148 -24.11 -22.91 2.51
N PRO A 149 -24.76 -22.05 1.69
CA PRO A 149 -24.29 -20.70 1.40
C PRO A 149 -23.97 -19.88 2.67
N GLU A 150 -24.78 -19.99 3.70
CA GLU A 150 -24.61 -19.29 4.98
C GLU A 150 -23.38 -19.74 5.78
N GLN A 151 -22.78 -20.87 5.43
CA GLN A 151 -21.55 -21.37 6.06
C GLN A 151 -20.28 -20.99 5.29
N VAL A 152 -20.38 -20.14 4.27
CA VAL A 152 -19.26 -19.83 3.39
C VAL A 152 -18.93 -18.34 3.39
N VAL A 153 -17.63 -18.04 3.51
CA VAL A 153 -17.03 -16.74 3.24
C VAL A 153 -16.04 -16.90 2.09
N LEU A 154 -16.23 -16.15 1.01
CA LEU A 154 -15.32 -16.12 -0.13
C LEU A 154 -14.54 -14.80 -0.10
N VAL A 155 -13.23 -14.85 0.08
CA VAL A 155 -12.35 -13.69 -0.01
C VAL A 155 -11.76 -13.62 -1.42
N THR A 156 -11.90 -12.46 -2.07
CA THR A 156 -11.60 -12.34 -3.50
C THR A 156 -10.84 -11.06 -3.84
N THR A 157 -10.19 -11.07 -5.00
CA THR A 157 -9.59 -9.89 -5.62
C THR A 157 -10.60 -9.15 -6.50
N GLY A 158 -10.26 -7.91 -6.90
CA GLY A 158 -11.08 -7.14 -7.84
C GLY A 158 -11.80 -5.97 -7.20
N SER A 159 -11.38 -5.55 -6.01
CA SER A 159 -11.93 -4.39 -5.32
C SER A 159 -11.70 -3.06 -6.07
N GLN A 160 -10.78 -3.03 -7.05
CA GLN A 160 -10.47 -1.86 -7.87
C GLN A 160 -11.07 -1.92 -9.29
N GLY A 161 -11.86 -2.92 -9.57
CA GLY A 161 -12.53 -3.02 -10.87
C GLY A 161 -11.65 -3.55 -12.01
N GLU A 162 -10.55 -4.22 -11.70
CA GLU A 162 -9.65 -4.79 -12.69
C GLU A 162 -10.39 -5.81 -13.57
N PRO A 163 -10.32 -5.70 -14.90
CA PRO A 163 -11.18 -6.48 -15.83
C PRO A 163 -11.04 -8.00 -15.70
N LEU A 164 -9.83 -8.49 -15.34
CA LEU A 164 -9.55 -9.93 -15.23
C LEU A 164 -9.59 -10.44 -13.79
N SER A 165 -9.97 -9.60 -12.83
CA SER A 165 -10.08 -10.00 -11.42
C SER A 165 -11.21 -11.00 -11.18
N ALA A 166 -11.16 -11.69 -10.05
CA ALA A 166 -12.17 -12.68 -9.72
C ALA A 166 -13.56 -12.04 -9.57
N LEU A 167 -13.66 -10.89 -8.84
CA LEU A 167 -14.94 -10.19 -8.67
C LEU A 167 -15.51 -9.67 -9.99
N SER A 168 -14.68 -9.12 -10.91
CA SER A 168 -15.10 -8.66 -12.22
C SER A 168 -15.71 -9.80 -13.06
N ARG A 169 -15.07 -10.97 -13.01
CA ARG A 169 -15.58 -12.18 -13.67
C ARG A 169 -16.87 -12.71 -13.05
N MET A 170 -17.03 -12.58 -11.73
CA MET A 170 -18.30 -12.90 -11.05
C MET A 170 -19.41 -11.96 -11.51
N ALA A 171 -19.16 -10.64 -11.53
CA ALA A 171 -20.11 -9.63 -11.96
C ALA A 171 -20.56 -9.78 -13.44
N SER A 172 -19.68 -10.32 -14.30
CA SER A 172 -19.97 -10.60 -15.73
C SER A 172 -20.39 -12.05 -16.01
N CYS A 173 -20.69 -12.84 -14.99
CA CYS A 173 -21.04 -14.27 -15.11
C CYS A 173 -19.98 -15.15 -15.83
N SER A 174 -18.74 -14.68 -15.91
CA SER A 174 -17.63 -15.39 -16.58
C SER A 174 -16.70 -16.14 -15.62
N HIS A 175 -16.97 -16.10 -14.31
CA HIS A 175 -16.22 -16.87 -13.33
C HIS A 175 -16.61 -18.36 -13.43
N ARG A 176 -15.60 -19.24 -13.52
CA ARG A 176 -15.83 -20.66 -13.82
C ARG A 176 -16.54 -21.42 -12.69
N GLN A 177 -16.21 -21.11 -11.42
CA GLN A 177 -16.61 -21.89 -10.25
C GLN A 177 -17.67 -21.17 -9.39
N VAL A 178 -17.74 -19.82 -9.45
CA VAL A 178 -18.62 -19.03 -8.58
C VAL A 178 -19.66 -18.31 -9.43
N ARG A 179 -20.93 -18.56 -9.14
CA ARG A 179 -22.06 -17.81 -9.67
C ARG A 179 -22.64 -16.96 -8.56
N VAL A 180 -22.88 -15.69 -8.86
CA VAL A 180 -23.46 -14.72 -7.94
C VAL A 180 -24.97 -14.65 -8.16
N GLY A 181 -25.73 -14.49 -7.08
CA GLY A 181 -27.20 -14.41 -7.13
C GLY A 181 -27.82 -13.78 -5.88
N PRO A 182 -29.16 -13.85 -5.73
CA PRO A 182 -29.88 -13.20 -4.62
C PRO A 182 -29.51 -13.69 -3.21
N GLY A 183 -28.90 -14.86 -3.09
CA GLY A 183 -28.40 -15.43 -1.82
C GLY A 183 -27.05 -14.89 -1.38
N ASP A 184 -26.45 -13.95 -2.11
CA ASP A 184 -25.13 -13.43 -1.85
C ASP A 184 -25.14 -12.07 -1.19
N PHE A 185 -24.24 -11.90 -0.23
CA PHE A 185 -23.93 -10.63 0.43
C PHE A 185 -22.49 -10.27 0.12
N ILE A 186 -22.30 -9.20 -0.65
CA ILE A 186 -21.00 -8.82 -1.20
C ILE A 186 -20.49 -7.55 -0.52
N ILE A 187 -19.29 -7.60 0.02
CA ILE A 187 -18.62 -6.48 0.68
C ILE A 187 -17.41 -6.09 -0.16
N ILE A 188 -17.37 -4.87 -0.65
CA ILE A 188 -16.19 -4.29 -1.30
C ILE A 188 -15.44 -3.46 -0.26
N SER A 189 -14.41 -4.09 0.34
CA SER A 189 -13.59 -3.52 1.41
C SER A 189 -12.35 -2.81 0.85
N ALA A 190 -12.61 -1.84 -0.02
CA ALA A 190 -11.58 -0.98 -0.62
C ALA A 190 -12.21 0.29 -1.17
N ASN A 191 -11.46 1.40 -1.11
CA ASN A 191 -11.83 2.63 -1.81
C ASN A 191 -11.32 2.58 -3.25
N PRO A 192 -12.08 3.06 -4.22
CA PRO A 192 -11.56 3.22 -5.58
C PRO A 192 -10.32 4.12 -5.57
N ILE A 193 -9.25 3.64 -6.17
CA ILE A 193 -8.10 4.49 -6.48
C ILE A 193 -8.56 5.50 -7.55
N PRO A 194 -8.14 6.79 -7.47
CA PRO A 194 -8.49 7.79 -8.47
C PRO A 194 -8.29 7.26 -9.90
N GLY A 195 -9.35 7.37 -10.72
CA GLY A 195 -9.41 6.81 -12.08
C GLY A 195 -10.09 5.44 -12.21
N ASN A 196 -10.29 4.70 -11.12
CA ASN A 196 -10.95 3.39 -11.13
C ASN A 196 -12.47 3.43 -10.83
N GLU A 197 -13.02 4.61 -10.51
CA GLU A 197 -14.40 4.78 -10.05
C GLU A 197 -15.42 4.18 -11.03
N LYS A 198 -15.22 4.42 -12.34
CA LYS A 198 -16.09 3.88 -13.39
C LYS A 198 -16.05 2.35 -13.44
N SER A 199 -14.86 1.77 -13.27
CA SER A 199 -14.68 0.32 -13.30
C SER A 199 -15.31 -0.34 -12.09
N VAL A 200 -15.15 0.23 -10.90
CA VAL A 200 -15.77 -0.24 -9.67
C VAL A 200 -17.29 -0.11 -9.75
N THR A 201 -17.82 1.03 -10.22
CA THR A 201 -19.26 1.23 -10.43
C THR A 201 -19.85 0.21 -11.39
N LYS A 202 -19.14 -0.14 -12.46
CA LYS A 202 -19.59 -1.18 -13.41
C LYS A 202 -19.73 -2.54 -12.74
N ILE A 203 -18.78 -2.91 -11.86
CA ILE A 203 -18.84 -4.17 -11.10
C ILE A 203 -20.01 -4.15 -10.13
N VAL A 204 -20.16 -3.08 -9.34
CA VAL A 204 -21.28 -2.91 -8.40
C VAL A 204 -22.62 -3.09 -9.10
N ASN A 205 -22.82 -2.38 -10.21
CA ASN A 205 -24.04 -2.49 -11.00
C ASN A 205 -24.27 -3.91 -11.53
N GLY A 206 -23.21 -4.58 -12.03
CA GLY A 206 -23.29 -5.97 -12.50
C GLY A 206 -23.73 -6.92 -11.40
N LEU A 207 -23.19 -6.80 -10.19
CA LEU A 207 -23.54 -7.62 -9.04
C LEU A 207 -24.97 -7.37 -8.55
N LEU A 208 -25.41 -6.10 -8.52
CA LEU A 208 -26.79 -5.72 -8.18
C LEU A 208 -27.79 -6.28 -9.19
N LEU A 209 -27.47 -6.25 -10.50
CA LEU A 209 -28.31 -6.83 -11.55
C LEU A 209 -28.48 -8.36 -11.41
N LEU A 210 -27.51 -9.05 -10.82
CA LEU A 210 -27.61 -10.47 -10.47
C LEU A 210 -28.45 -10.74 -9.23
N GLY A 211 -28.94 -9.69 -8.55
CA GLY A 211 -29.78 -9.79 -7.36
C GLY A 211 -29.00 -9.88 -6.04
N ALA A 212 -27.67 -9.78 -6.06
CA ALA A 212 -26.86 -9.78 -4.84
C ALA A 212 -27.08 -8.48 -4.04
N GLU A 213 -26.95 -8.57 -2.73
CA GLU A 213 -26.84 -7.41 -1.87
C GLU A 213 -25.38 -6.95 -1.84
N VAL A 214 -25.11 -5.70 -2.21
CA VAL A 214 -23.72 -5.18 -2.34
C VAL A 214 -23.51 -4.01 -1.38
N ILE A 215 -22.49 -4.14 -0.55
CA ILE A 215 -22.03 -3.12 0.39
C ILE A 215 -20.68 -2.58 -0.10
N TYR A 216 -20.57 -1.26 -0.19
CA TYR A 216 -19.35 -0.56 -0.59
C TYR A 216 -19.13 0.70 0.26
N GLU A 217 -17.98 1.35 0.12
CA GLU A 217 -17.45 2.37 1.02
C GLU A 217 -18.43 3.45 1.49
N SER A 218 -19.28 3.97 0.59
CA SER A 218 -20.21 5.05 0.94
C SER A 218 -21.33 4.65 1.91
N MET A 219 -21.47 3.36 2.19
CA MET A 219 -22.55 2.81 3.01
C MET A 219 -22.09 2.42 4.42
N TYR A 220 -20.84 1.98 4.59
CA TYR A 220 -20.29 1.47 5.85
C TYR A 220 -18.79 1.71 5.95
N ASP A 221 -18.27 1.79 7.18
CA ASP A 221 -16.82 1.86 7.47
C ASP A 221 -16.14 0.49 7.21
N VAL A 222 -16.06 0.08 5.95
CA VAL A 222 -15.47 -1.21 5.54
C VAL A 222 -14.04 -1.11 5.05
N HIS A 223 -13.51 0.10 4.95
CA HIS A 223 -12.16 0.38 4.52
C HIS A 223 -11.57 1.58 5.24
N VAL A 224 -10.27 1.53 5.45
CA VAL A 224 -9.47 2.66 5.92
C VAL A 224 -8.20 2.75 5.10
N SER A 225 -7.75 3.98 4.83
CA SER A 225 -6.51 4.22 4.12
C SER A 225 -5.31 3.72 4.91
N GLY A 226 -4.28 3.25 4.21
CA GLY A 226 -2.95 2.99 4.76
C GLY A 226 -2.05 4.22 4.80
N HIS A 227 -2.56 5.40 4.39
CA HIS A 227 -1.78 6.63 4.24
C HIS A 227 -2.29 7.71 5.20
N ALA A 228 -1.36 8.51 5.71
CA ALA A 228 -1.58 9.59 6.68
C ALA A 228 -2.42 10.74 6.11
N CYS A 229 -3.42 11.18 6.85
CA CYS A 229 -4.17 12.41 6.61
C CYS A 229 -3.40 13.64 7.15
N GLN A 230 -3.96 14.85 6.98
CA GLN A 230 -3.25 16.11 7.26
C GLN A 230 -2.70 16.22 8.69
N GLU A 231 -3.44 15.79 9.71
CA GLU A 231 -2.97 15.94 11.10
C GLU A 231 -1.82 14.99 11.43
N GLU A 232 -1.81 13.81 10.82
CA GLU A 232 -0.69 12.86 10.94
C GLU A 232 0.55 13.36 10.21
N GLN A 233 0.37 13.98 9.02
CA GLN A 233 1.44 14.64 8.29
C GLN A 233 2.02 15.83 9.06
N LYS A 234 1.17 16.65 9.71
CA LYS A 234 1.62 17.73 10.61
C LYS A 234 2.39 17.18 11.80
N LEU A 235 1.94 16.07 12.37
CA LEU A 235 2.62 15.42 13.48
C LEU A 235 4.02 14.94 13.04
N MET A 236 4.14 14.31 11.89
CA MET A 236 5.42 13.88 11.32
C MET A 236 6.39 15.06 11.16
N LEU A 237 5.94 16.16 10.56
CA LEU A 237 6.72 17.39 10.38
C LEU A 237 7.12 18.02 11.72
N THR A 238 6.22 18.01 12.71
CA THR A 238 6.47 18.59 14.04
C THR A 238 7.46 17.78 14.85
N LEU A 239 7.42 16.44 14.77
CA LEU A 239 8.33 15.55 15.46
C LEU A 239 9.74 15.61 14.86
N THR A 240 9.85 15.58 13.53
CA THR A 240 11.15 15.52 12.85
C THR A 240 11.80 16.88 12.66
N LYS A 241 11.04 17.98 12.65
CA LYS A 241 11.53 19.37 12.50
C LYS A 241 12.57 19.52 11.40
N PRO A 242 12.30 19.10 10.15
CA PRO A 242 13.30 19.05 9.11
C PRO A 242 13.70 20.46 8.65
N LYS A 243 14.97 20.65 8.29
CA LYS A 243 15.42 21.90 7.63
C LYS A 243 14.82 22.02 6.23
N TYR A 244 14.82 20.92 5.47
CA TYR A 244 14.25 20.82 4.13
C TYR A 244 13.12 19.80 4.07
N PHE A 245 12.13 20.10 3.25
CA PHE A 245 10.98 19.22 3.08
C PHE A 245 10.72 18.88 1.61
N LEU A 246 10.57 17.59 1.32
CA LEU A 246 10.23 17.07 0.01
C LEU A 246 8.97 16.20 0.14
N PRO A 247 7.79 16.70 -0.25
CA PRO A 247 6.61 15.86 -0.35
C PRO A 247 6.82 14.82 -1.47
N VAL A 248 6.54 13.56 -1.18
CA VAL A 248 6.68 12.44 -2.12
C VAL A 248 5.41 11.61 -2.14
N HIS A 249 5.31 10.65 -3.05
CA HIS A 249 4.23 9.66 -3.14
C HIS A 249 2.84 10.30 -3.23
N GLY A 250 2.50 10.80 -4.41
CA GLY A 250 1.20 11.43 -4.71
C GLY A 250 1.20 12.13 -6.06
N GLU A 251 0.01 12.54 -6.50
CA GLU A 251 -0.15 13.44 -7.63
C GLU A 251 0.31 14.86 -7.25
N TYR A 252 0.64 15.69 -8.24
CA TYR A 252 1.12 17.06 -8.00
C TYR A 252 0.23 17.89 -7.07
N LYS A 253 -1.10 17.75 -7.15
CA LYS A 253 -2.04 18.42 -6.27
C LYS A 253 -1.84 18.05 -4.79
N GLN A 254 -1.58 16.77 -4.52
CA GLN A 254 -1.33 16.22 -3.17
C GLN A 254 0.03 16.70 -2.65
N LEU A 255 1.08 16.62 -3.50
CA LEU A 255 2.41 17.16 -3.17
C LEU A 255 2.34 18.65 -2.85
N LYS A 256 1.61 19.42 -3.66
CA LYS A 256 1.40 20.86 -3.45
C LYS A 256 0.68 21.14 -2.14
N LYS A 257 -0.38 20.37 -1.85
CA LYS A 257 -1.14 20.52 -0.60
C LYS A 257 -0.27 20.21 0.62
N HIS A 258 0.55 19.15 0.56
CA HIS A 258 1.47 18.80 1.63
C HIS A 258 2.54 19.86 1.84
N ALA A 259 3.09 20.42 0.74
CA ALA A 259 4.01 21.57 0.78
C ALA A 259 3.39 22.80 1.46
N MET A 260 2.11 23.11 1.17
CA MET A 260 1.38 24.18 1.84
C MET A 260 1.19 23.90 3.34
N THR A 261 0.91 22.67 3.71
CA THR A 261 0.82 22.24 5.12
C THR A 261 2.16 22.44 5.83
N ALA A 262 3.27 22.07 5.21
CA ALA A 262 4.61 22.28 5.77
C ALA A 262 4.94 23.77 5.95
N ALA A 263 4.60 24.59 4.95
CA ALA A 263 4.77 26.05 5.04
C ALA A 263 3.93 26.67 6.18
N SER A 264 2.71 26.17 6.41
CA SER A 264 1.84 26.64 7.49
C SER A 264 2.39 26.30 8.90
N LEU A 265 3.26 25.31 8.99
CA LEU A 265 3.99 24.92 10.21
C LEU A 265 5.31 25.68 10.41
N GLY A 266 5.62 26.63 9.52
CA GLY A 266 6.77 27.53 9.64
C GLY A 266 8.03 27.07 8.86
N ILE A 267 7.95 26.01 8.05
CA ILE A 267 9.07 25.66 7.15
C ILE A 267 9.10 26.71 6.02
N PRO A 268 10.24 27.42 5.82
CA PRO A 268 10.36 28.41 4.76
C PRO A 268 10.06 27.79 3.38
N THR A 269 9.34 28.50 2.54
CA THR A 269 9.00 28.00 1.19
C THR A 269 10.22 27.75 0.32
N SER A 270 11.33 28.47 0.55
CA SER A 270 12.64 28.20 -0.07
C SER A 270 13.23 26.84 0.30
N ASN A 271 12.79 26.25 1.40
CA ASN A 271 13.26 24.98 1.92
C ASN A 271 12.31 23.82 1.58
N ILE A 272 11.26 24.08 0.79
CA ILE A 272 10.29 23.09 0.34
C ILE A 272 10.45 22.87 -1.15
N LEU A 273 10.74 21.63 -1.55
CA LEU A 273 10.98 21.29 -2.94
C LEU A 273 10.01 20.19 -3.40
N ILE A 274 9.21 20.47 -4.42
CA ILE A 274 8.34 19.47 -5.06
C ILE A 274 9.08 18.91 -6.26
N ALA A 275 9.53 17.67 -6.16
CA ALA A 275 10.30 16.99 -7.19
C ALA A 275 9.41 16.11 -8.07
N GLU A 276 9.69 16.08 -9.37
CA GLU A 276 9.09 15.15 -10.32
C GLU A 276 9.94 13.88 -10.45
N ASN A 277 9.33 12.82 -10.99
CA ASN A 277 10.06 11.58 -11.23
C ASN A 277 11.25 11.80 -12.18
N GLY A 278 12.43 11.36 -11.76
CA GLY A 278 13.67 11.57 -12.50
C GLY A 278 14.40 12.86 -12.18
N SER A 279 13.85 13.72 -11.32
CA SER A 279 14.54 14.92 -10.84
C SER A 279 15.70 14.55 -9.91
N ASN A 280 16.85 15.19 -10.09
CA ASN A 280 17.98 15.08 -9.19
C ASN A 280 18.01 16.28 -8.25
N VAL A 281 18.00 16.01 -6.94
CA VAL A 281 18.07 17.04 -5.89
C VAL A 281 19.41 16.96 -5.19
N ILE A 282 20.07 18.10 -5.05
CA ILE A 282 21.30 18.26 -4.26
C ILE A 282 20.92 18.82 -2.91
N LEU A 283 21.32 18.10 -1.85
CA LEU A 283 21.15 18.50 -0.46
C LEU A 283 22.51 18.78 0.17
N SER A 284 22.66 19.96 0.75
CA SER A 284 23.79 20.31 1.62
C SER A 284 23.28 20.85 2.96
N GLN A 285 24.20 21.13 3.88
CA GLN A 285 23.82 21.76 5.14
C GLN A 285 23.17 23.14 4.93
N ASP A 286 23.54 23.85 3.87
CA ASP A 286 23.16 25.24 3.65
C ASP A 286 22.13 25.44 2.56
N GLU A 287 22.02 24.51 1.62
CA GLU A 287 21.23 24.66 0.41
C GLU A 287 20.53 23.38 -0.02
N ILE A 288 19.31 23.54 -0.58
CA ILE A 288 18.62 22.54 -1.40
C ILE A 288 18.48 23.10 -2.81
N SER A 289 18.96 22.37 -3.80
CA SER A 289 18.93 22.82 -5.19
C SER A 289 18.72 21.69 -6.18
N TRP A 290 18.38 22.05 -7.42
CA TRP A 290 18.30 21.09 -8.51
C TRP A 290 19.69 20.82 -9.06
N ALA A 291 20.04 19.56 -9.24
CA ALA A 291 21.20 19.22 -10.05
C ALA A 291 20.93 19.64 -11.51
N SER A 292 21.93 20.22 -12.18
CA SER A 292 21.84 20.47 -13.60
C SER A 292 21.59 19.15 -14.34
N LEU A 293 20.64 19.16 -15.26
CA LEU A 293 20.06 18.01 -15.93
C LEU A 293 21.11 16.98 -16.42
N SER A 294 21.08 15.81 -15.82
CA SER A 294 21.38 14.60 -16.59
C SER A 294 20.30 14.42 -17.66
N PRO A 295 20.60 13.92 -18.86
CA PRO A 295 19.59 13.77 -19.90
C PRO A 295 18.40 12.99 -19.35
N PRO A 296 17.16 13.33 -19.72
CA PRO A 296 15.96 12.68 -19.19
C PRO A 296 16.07 11.18 -19.43
N VAL A 297 15.98 10.40 -18.35
CA VAL A 297 15.91 8.95 -18.45
C VAL A 297 14.59 8.65 -19.19
N PRO A 298 14.63 7.89 -20.32
CA PRO A 298 13.42 7.60 -21.07
C PRO A 298 12.30 7.07 -20.18
N SER A 299 11.07 7.50 -20.40
CA SER A 299 9.91 7.19 -19.55
C SER A 299 9.66 5.69 -19.32
N TRP A 300 10.14 4.82 -20.23
CA TRP A 300 10.12 3.37 -20.06
C TRP A 300 11.08 2.85 -18.97
N TRP A 301 12.15 3.58 -18.65
CA TRP A 301 13.06 3.26 -17.55
C TRP A 301 12.43 3.54 -16.18
N THR A 302 11.65 4.61 -16.07
CA THR A 302 10.90 4.91 -14.85
C THR A 302 9.79 3.89 -14.60
N ALA A 303 9.08 3.45 -15.64
CA ALA A 303 8.11 2.36 -15.54
C ALA A 303 8.76 1.04 -15.07
N TRP A 304 9.99 0.72 -15.55
CA TRP A 304 10.74 -0.46 -15.12
C TRP A 304 11.25 -0.36 -13.68
N ALA A 305 11.69 0.80 -13.24
CA ALA A 305 12.11 1.03 -11.86
C ALA A 305 10.93 0.88 -10.88
N TRP A 306 9.73 1.34 -11.26
CA TRP A 306 8.51 1.14 -10.48
C TRP A 306 8.05 -0.32 -10.45
N VAL A 307 8.12 -1.02 -11.58
CA VAL A 307 7.78 -2.45 -11.65
C VAL A 307 8.75 -3.28 -10.81
N THR A 308 10.04 -3.00 -10.87
CA THR A 308 11.04 -3.70 -10.04
C THR A 308 10.92 -3.35 -8.57
N TRP A 309 10.59 -2.11 -8.19
CA TRP A 309 10.36 -1.72 -6.81
C TRP A 309 9.06 -2.33 -6.25
N ALA A 310 7.97 -2.30 -7.02
CA ALA A 310 6.71 -2.95 -6.65
C ALA A 310 6.83 -4.48 -6.59
N MET A 311 7.62 -5.11 -7.47
CA MET A 311 7.89 -6.55 -7.42
C MET A 311 8.82 -6.92 -6.26
N TRP A 312 9.71 -6.02 -5.83
CA TRP A 312 10.59 -6.24 -4.68
C TRP A 312 9.87 -6.07 -3.34
N SER A 313 8.98 -5.10 -3.24
CA SER A 313 8.13 -4.93 -2.05
C SER A 313 7.08 -6.03 -1.90
N CYS A 314 6.76 -6.77 -2.98
CA CYS A 314 5.83 -7.91 -2.97
C CYS A 314 6.50 -9.29 -2.86
N GLY A 315 7.82 -9.39 -2.67
CA GLY A 315 8.50 -10.66 -2.37
C GLY A 315 8.50 -11.73 -3.47
N THR A 316 8.21 -11.37 -4.75
CA THR A 316 8.23 -12.34 -5.86
C THR A 316 9.52 -12.28 -6.66
N ALA A 317 10.65 -12.53 -6.03
CA ALA A 317 11.92 -12.75 -6.71
C ALA A 317 12.30 -14.24 -6.68
N SER A 318 11.57 -15.07 -7.40
CA SER A 318 12.06 -16.39 -7.78
C SER A 318 11.41 -16.88 -9.08
N THR A 319 11.87 -16.37 -10.20
CA THR A 319 11.93 -17.14 -11.46
C THR A 319 13.01 -16.53 -12.33
N SER A 320 14.10 -17.27 -12.50
CA SER A 320 15.13 -17.00 -13.51
C SER A 320 14.52 -17.07 -14.91
N PRO A 321 14.73 -16.09 -15.80
CA PRO A 321 14.44 -16.29 -17.19
C PRO A 321 15.53 -17.19 -17.80
N ARG A 322 15.22 -18.43 -18.05
CA ARG A 322 15.95 -19.23 -19.03
C ARG A 322 15.38 -18.92 -20.42
N THR A 323 16.33 -18.67 -21.36
CA THR A 323 16.21 -18.57 -22.81
C THR A 323 15.75 -17.23 -23.39
N ALA A 324 16.76 -16.40 -23.71
CA ALA A 324 16.77 -15.61 -24.92
C ALA A 324 18.19 -15.68 -25.50
N SER A 325 18.30 -16.16 -26.74
CA SER A 325 19.49 -16.40 -27.48
C SER A 325 20.31 -15.13 -27.78
N SER A 326 21.60 -15.22 -27.62
CA SER A 326 22.71 -14.53 -28.27
C SER A 326 22.47 -13.21 -29.01
N SER A 327 22.82 -12.12 -28.36
CA SER A 327 23.58 -11.02 -28.93
C SER A 327 24.26 -10.26 -27.78
N SER A 328 25.55 -10.11 -27.91
CA SER A 328 26.54 -9.61 -26.98
C SER A 328 26.17 -8.35 -26.19
N TRP A 329 25.94 -8.51 -24.89
CA TRP A 329 25.91 -7.44 -23.91
C TRP A 329 27.01 -7.69 -22.87
N PRO A 330 27.77 -6.69 -22.45
CA PRO A 330 28.86 -6.90 -21.47
C PRO A 330 28.28 -7.29 -20.12
N LEU A 331 28.78 -8.38 -19.57
CA LEU A 331 28.57 -8.85 -18.22
C LEU A 331 28.99 -7.76 -17.20
N TRP A 332 28.05 -7.13 -16.58
CA TRP A 332 28.30 -6.37 -15.35
C TRP A 332 28.26 -7.34 -14.18
N THR A 333 29.44 -7.76 -13.74
CA THR A 333 29.59 -8.45 -12.45
C THR A 333 29.19 -7.51 -11.32
N ALA A 334 28.26 -7.97 -10.48
CA ALA A 334 27.85 -7.26 -9.29
C ALA A 334 29.04 -7.08 -8.33
N ARG A 335 29.56 -5.88 -8.24
CA ARG A 335 30.42 -5.45 -7.14
C ARG A 335 29.56 -4.76 -6.08
N PRO A 336 29.88 -4.91 -4.77
CA PRO A 336 29.13 -4.23 -3.71
C PRO A 336 29.18 -2.71 -3.93
N ALA A 337 28.06 -2.04 -3.67
CA ALA A 337 27.92 -0.60 -3.80
C ALA A 337 28.99 0.11 -2.99
N ARG A 338 29.95 0.75 -3.66
CA ARG A 338 30.84 1.75 -3.07
C ARG A 338 30.23 3.11 -3.38
N TYR A 339 30.04 3.89 -2.34
CA TYR A 339 29.65 5.29 -2.45
C TYR A 339 30.70 6.03 -3.29
N TRP A 340 30.26 6.69 -4.36
CA TRP A 340 31.12 7.63 -5.07
C TRP A 340 30.95 8.99 -4.39
N LEU A 341 31.90 9.32 -3.54
CA LEU A 341 32.12 10.68 -3.07
C LEU A 341 32.90 11.41 -4.16
N ALA A 342 32.32 12.44 -4.73
CA ALA A 342 33.08 13.37 -5.54
C ALA A 342 34.04 14.13 -4.61
N PRO A 343 35.34 14.20 -4.93
CA PRO A 343 36.30 14.91 -4.07
C PRO A 343 36.23 16.39 -4.37
N THR A 344 35.30 17.15 -3.78
CA THR A 344 35.45 18.58 -3.48
C THR A 344 34.13 19.15 -2.95
N SER A 345 34.21 19.76 -1.78
CA SER A 345 33.18 20.52 -1.07
C SER A 345 31.97 19.73 -0.54
N SER A 346 31.55 20.04 0.65
CA SER A 346 30.52 19.51 1.55
C SER A 346 29.08 19.30 0.98
N ALA A 347 28.95 18.87 -0.26
CA ALA A 347 27.67 18.56 -0.91
C ALA A 347 27.57 17.07 -1.23
N ALA A 348 26.54 16.40 -0.73
CA ALA A 348 26.22 15.03 -1.10
C ALA A 348 25.16 15.02 -2.20
N ALA A 349 25.48 14.48 -3.37
CA ALA A 349 24.53 14.19 -4.42
C ALA A 349 23.92 12.80 -4.15
N LEU A 350 22.65 12.73 -3.83
CA LEU A 350 21.91 11.49 -3.68
C LEU A 350 21.23 11.12 -5.01
N SER A 351 21.84 10.20 -5.74
CA SER A 351 21.16 9.44 -6.79
C SER A 351 20.47 8.26 -6.12
N MET A 352 19.14 8.27 -6.05
CA MET A 352 18.38 7.12 -5.56
C MET A 352 18.46 5.98 -6.56
N CYS A 353 19.51 5.18 -6.51
CA CYS A 353 19.56 3.86 -7.12
C CYS A 353 19.80 2.85 -6.01
N GLY A 354 18.75 2.15 -5.64
CA GLY A 354 18.72 1.27 -4.48
C GLY A 354 19.64 0.08 -4.57
N ARG A 355 20.23 -0.27 -3.46
CA ARG A 355 20.41 -1.66 -3.00
C ARG A 355 20.65 -1.66 -1.51
N THR A 356 19.68 -2.18 -0.82
CA THR A 356 19.83 -2.65 0.58
C THR A 356 20.32 -4.10 0.58
N ARG A 357 21.27 -4.41 1.46
CA ARG A 357 21.42 -5.69 2.14
C ARG A 357 21.75 -5.41 3.59
N ALA A 358 21.01 -5.96 4.46
CA ALA A 358 21.49 -6.67 5.63
C ALA A 358 20.56 -7.81 5.88
#